data_009ff4411ac055fa9a91114a180b484b
#
_entry.id   009ff4411ac055fa9a91114a180b484b
#
_cell.length_a   1.000
_cell.length_b   1.000
_cell.length_c   1.000
_cell.angle_alpha   90.00
_cell.angle_beta   90.00
_cell.angle_gamma   90.00
#
_symmetry.space_group_name_H-M   'P 1'
#
loop_
_entity.id
_entity.type
_entity.pdbx_description
1 polymer ?
#
loop_
_entity_poly.entity_id
_entity_poly.type
_entity_poly.pdbx_seq_one_letter_code
_entity_poly.pdbx_strand_id
1 'polypeptide(L)'
;MTPKRLMRTAIAVVCCLTAVVAAQELVLPMQSNSVKFAVFGDNGTGDTPQVDIARQLLSYHEKFPFNFVIMLGDNIYGSQDFSKKFEQPYKALLDAKVMFYAALGNHDDQNEKLYKPFNMGGKQYYTFKTNSVRFFALDSNYMDKAQLDWLEKELAASGSDWKIAFFHHPLYSTGKTHGSSLDLRKLLEPLFVKYDVSVVFAGHEHFYERLKPQQGIQYFISGAGGQLRSGDINRTEPMAVGFDQDQSFMLVEIVGKELFFQAITRGGKTVDRGTITQLEAHKVVASPVVTSTQAAPPPAQPTAVP
;
A
#
# COMPACT_ATOMS: atom_id res chain seq x y z
N MET A 1 -76.13 3.34 -43.44
CA MET A 1 -75.10 4.29 -43.02
C MET A 1 -74.34 3.71 -41.84
N THR A 2 -73.17 3.17 -42.07
CA THR A 2 -72.29 2.52 -41.01
C THR A 2 -71.17 3.50 -40.64
N PRO A 3 -70.93 3.76 -39.38
CA PRO A 3 -69.86 4.68 -38.98
C PRO A 3 -68.50 3.98 -39.05
N LYS A 4 -67.53 4.62 -39.76
CA LYS A 4 -66.11 4.24 -39.81
C LYS A 4 -65.46 4.55 -38.47
N ARG A 5 -64.96 3.50 -37.79
CA ARG A 5 -64.05 3.63 -36.62
C ARG A 5 -62.66 4.08 -37.08
N LEU A 6 -62.25 5.25 -36.65
CA LEU A 6 -60.86 5.73 -36.76
C LEU A 6 -60.01 5.00 -35.67
N MET A 7 -59.07 4.18 -36.10
CA MET A 7 -58.07 3.56 -35.23
C MET A 7 -56.90 4.55 -35.04
N ARG A 8 -56.79 5.13 -33.87
CA ARG A 8 -55.65 5.98 -33.51
C ARG A 8 -54.48 5.10 -33.04
N THR A 9 -53.44 4.99 -33.87
CA THR A 9 -52.18 4.32 -33.51
C THR A 9 -51.38 5.23 -32.61
N ALA A 10 -51.25 4.91 -31.34
CA ALA A 10 -50.35 5.59 -30.43
C ALA A 10 -48.92 5.06 -30.63
N ILE A 11 -48.03 5.87 -31.12
CA ILE A 11 -46.58 5.58 -31.20
C ILE A 11 -45.99 5.88 -29.83
N ALA A 12 -45.63 4.85 -29.07
CA ALA A 12 -44.86 4.99 -27.85
C ALA A 12 -43.41 5.21 -28.21
N VAL A 13 -42.90 6.44 -28.02
CA VAL A 13 -41.48 6.75 -28.12
C VAL A 13 -40.80 6.28 -26.83
N VAL A 14 -40.12 5.16 -26.91
CA VAL A 14 -39.25 4.67 -25.80
C VAL A 14 -37.94 5.48 -25.86
N CYS A 15 -37.83 6.53 -25.03
CA CYS A 15 -36.55 7.20 -24.77
C CYS A 15 -35.67 6.26 -23.96
N CYS A 16 -34.74 5.55 -24.61
CA CYS A 16 -33.62 4.90 -23.94
C CYS A 16 -32.70 6.00 -23.38
N LEU A 17 -32.85 6.34 -22.11
CA LEU A 17 -31.85 7.09 -21.34
C LEU A 17 -30.62 6.18 -21.16
N THR A 18 -29.66 6.28 -22.07
CA THR A 18 -28.32 5.76 -21.83
C THR A 18 -27.67 6.67 -20.77
N ALA A 19 -27.64 6.19 -19.53
CA ALA A 19 -26.82 6.81 -18.52
C ALA A 19 -25.35 6.73 -18.98
N VAL A 20 -24.83 7.83 -19.48
CA VAL A 20 -23.38 8.00 -19.68
C VAL A 20 -22.78 8.01 -18.28
N VAL A 21 -22.27 6.88 -17.83
CA VAL A 21 -21.40 6.84 -16.65
C VAL A 21 -20.15 7.60 -17.08
N ALA A 22 -20.06 8.87 -16.69
CA ALA A 22 -18.86 9.64 -16.90
C ALA A 22 -17.72 8.88 -16.19
N ALA A 23 -16.76 8.37 -16.98
CA ALA A 23 -15.56 7.80 -16.44
C ALA A 23 -14.93 8.87 -15.54
N GLN A 24 -14.74 8.55 -14.25
CA GLN A 24 -14.19 9.50 -13.31
C GLN A 24 -12.77 9.86 -13.73
N GLU A 25 -12.47 11.16 -13.74
CA GLU A 25 -11.23 11.71 -14.27
C GLU A 25 -10.03 11.21 -13.43
N LEU A 26 -8.98 10.77 -14.13
CA LEU A 26 -7.69 10.52 -13.52
C LEU A 26 -7.04 11.85 -13.18
N VAL A 27 -6.73 12.07 -11.89
CA VAL A 27 -6.22 13.35 -11.37
C VAL A 27 -4.74 13.34 -11.01
N LEU A 28 -4.01 12.31 -11.48
CA LEU A 28 -2.57 12.20 -11.30
C LEU A 28 -1.81 13.09 -12.29
N PRO A 29 -0.59 13.58 -11.94
CA PRO A 29 0.17 14.56 -12.75
C PRO A 29 0.57 14.07 -14.15
N MET A 30 0.68 12.76 -14.36
CA MET A 30 1.01 12.13 -15.64
C MET A 30 2.39 12.52 -16.21
N GLN A 31 3.36 12.81 -15.34
CA GLN A 31 4.69 13.22 -15.76
C GLN A 31 5.47 12.05 -16.41
N SER A 32 6.27 12.34 -17.44
CA SER A 32 6.99 11.31 -18.21
C SER A 32 8.08 10.59 -17.39
N ASN A 33 8.74 11.30 -16.48
CA ASN A 33 9.89 10.78 -15.71
C ASN A 33 9.53 10.46 -14.25
N SER A 34 8.25 10.36 -13.93
CA SER A 34 7.76 10.02 -12.60
C SER A 34 7.80 8.51 -12.32
N VAL A 35 7.75 8.13 -11.05
CA VAL A 35 7.57 6.74 -10.64
C VAL A 35 6.07 6.47 -10.52
N LYS A 36 5.57 5.55 -11.35
CA LYS A 36 4.14 5.20 -11.42
C LYS A 36 3.93 3.75 -11.04
N PHE A 37 3.01 3.49 -10.11
CA PHE A 37 2.67 2.14 -9.68
C PHE A 37 1.24 2.03 -9.18
N ALA A 38 0.72 0.80 -9.13
CA ALA A 38 -0.53 0.49 -8.47
C ALA A 38 -0.27 -0.24 -7.14
N VAL A 39 -1.24 -0.17 -6.21
CA VAL A 39 -1.14 -0.81 -4.89
C VAL A 39 -2.46 -1.46 -4.53
N PHE A 40 -2.44 -2.71 -4.11
CA PHE A 40 -3.55 -3.43 -3.50
C PHE A 40 -3.06 -4.68 -2.77
N GLY A 41 -3.86 -5.24 -1.90
CA GLY A 41 -3.63 -6.52 -1.23
C GLY A 41 -4.90 -7.34 -1.14
N ASP A 42 -4.80 -8.52 -0.52
CA ASP A 42 -5.93 -9.40 -0.22
C ASP A 42 -6.73 -9.76 -1.49
N ASN A 43 -5.98 -10.00 -2.57
CA ASN A 43 -6.53 -10.08 -3.92
C ASN A 43 -6.71 -11.51 -4.44
N GLY A 44 -5.98 -12.50 -3.91
CA GLY A 44 -5.84 -13.84 -4.49
C GLY A 44 -7.05 -14.76 -4.34
N THR A 45 -8.27 -14.30 -4.63
CA THR A 45 -9.52 -15.05 -4.47
C THR A 45 -9.85 -15.95 -5.66
N GLY A 46 -9.49 -15.53 -6.88
CA GLY A 46 -9.82 -16.21 -8.14
C GLY A 46 -11.28 -16.07 -8.55
N ASP A 47 -11.98 -15.08 -8.03
CA ASP A 47 -13.41 -14.83 -8.25
C ASP A 47 -13.68 -13.54 -9.05
N THR A 48 -14.95 -13.24 -9.29
CA THR A 48 -15.38 -12.08 -10.09
C THR A 48 -14.87 -10.74 -9.55
N PRO A 49 -14.92 -10.45 -8.24
CA PRO A 49 -14.38 -9.19 -7.71
C PRO A 49 -12.93 -8.94 -8.06
N GLN A 50 -12.05 -9.95 -7.92
CA GLN A 50 -10.64 -9.84 -8.32
C GLN A 50 -10.52 -9.59 -9.83
N VAL A 51 -11.28 -10.30 -10.65
CA VAL A 51 -11.27 -10.14 -12.12
C VAL A 51 -11.71 -8.74 -12.52
N ASP A 52 -12.70 -8.17 -11.83
CA ASP A 52 -13.17 -6.82 -12.07
C ASP A 52 -12.11 -5.77 -11.69
N ILE A 53 -11.41 -5.94 -10.57
CA ILE A 53 -10.25 -5.10 -10.20
C ILE A 53 -9.14 -5.21 -11.26
N ALA A 54 -8.80 -6.41 -11.71
CA ALA A 54 -7.79 -6.60 -12.74
C ALA A 54 -8.17 -5.92 -14.07
N ARG A 55 -9.46 -5.96 -14.46
CA ARG A 55 -9.98 -5.25 -15.64
C ARG A 55 -9.88 -3.73 -15.49
N GLN A 56 -10.21 -3.21 -14.31
CA GLN A 56 -10.06 -1.77 -14.03
C GLN A 56 -8.59 -1.35 -14.06
N LEU A 57 -7.70 -2.10 -13.43
CA LEU A 57 -6.25 -1.86 -13.49
C LEU A 57 -5.74 -1.77 -14.92
N LEU A 58 -6.16 -2.70 -15.79
CA LEU A 58 -5.79 -2.67 -17.21
C LEU A 58 -6.31 -1.40 -17.90
N SER A 59 -7.58 -1.04 -17.70
CA SER A 59 -8.18 0.17 -18.26
C SER A 59 -7.47 1.45 -17.81
N TYR A 60 -7.00 1.49 -16.56
CA TYR A 60 -6.20 2.61 -16.07
C TYR A 60 -4.75 2.55 -16.58
N HIS A 61 -4.16 1.38 -16.76
CA HIS A 61 -2.81 1.24 -17.31
C HIS A 61 -2.69 1.82 -18.73
N GLU A 62 -3.74 1.73 -19.54
CA GLU A 62 -3.80 2.35 -20.87
C GLU A 62 -3.68 3.90 -20.82
N LYS A 63 -4.17 4.52 -19.74
CA LYS A 63 -4.17 5.97 -19.54
C LYS A 63 -3.03 6.45 -18.64
N PHE A 64 -2.63 5.62 -17.72
CA PHE A 64 -1.61 5.85 -16.70
C PHE A 64 -0.65 4.65 -16.70
N PRO A 65 0.32 4.62 -17.62
CA PRO A 65 1.20 3.46 -17.81
C PRO A 65 2.15 3.30 -16.63
N PHE A 66 1.68 2.59 -15.60
CA PHE A 66 2.50 2.23 -14.45
C PHE A 66 3.38 1.01 -14.77
N ASN A 67 4.59 0.99 -14.22
CA ASN A 67 5.58 -0.04 -14.51
C ASN A 67 5.44 -1.26 -13.61
N PHE A 68 4.83 -1.11 -12.44
CA PHE A 68 4.70 -2.20 -11.48
C PHE A 68 3.49 -2.03 -10.57
N VAL A 69 3.17 -3.13 -9.91
CA VAL A 69 2.16 -3.25 -8.86
C VAL A 69 2.84 -3.67 -7.56
N ILE A 70 2.44 -3.10 -6.45
CA ILE A 70 2.75 -3.57 -5.09
C ILE A 70 1.57 -4.39 -4.59
N MET A 71 1.82 -5.65 -4.23
CA MET A 71 0.85 -6.53 -3.59
C MET A 71 1.16 -6.64 -2.10
N LEU A 72 0.13 -6.38 -1.27
CA LEU A 72 0.27 -6.20 0.17
C LEU A 72 0.02 -7.48 0.98
N GLY A 73 0.21 -8.64 0.36
CA GLY A 73 -0.03 -9.94 0.99
C GLY A 73 -1.44 -10.48 0.74
N ASP A 74 -1.64 -11.72 1.18
CA ASP A 74 -2.79 -12.53 0.86
C ASP A 74 -2.99 -12.60 -0.66
N ASN A 75 -1.87 -12.97 -1.30
CA ASN A 75 -1.76 -13.03 -2.75
C ASN A 75 -2.50 -14.23 -3.34
N ILE A 76 -2.59 -15.33 -2.57
CA ILE A 76 -3.27 -16.58 -2.95
C ILE A 76 -4.04 -17.15 -1.76
N TYR A 77 -5.35 -17.05 -1.74
CA TYR A 77 -6.16 -17.66 -0.69
C TYR A 77 -6.38 -19.16 -0.92
N GLY A 78 -6.20 -19.98 0.12
CA GLY A 78 -6.49 -21.41 0.09
C GLY A 78 -5.55 -22.19 -0.83
N SER A 79 -6.06 -22.87 -1.88
CA SER A 79 -5.21 -23.67 -2.77
C SER A 79 -4.24 -22.83 -3.58
N GLN A 80 -3.00 -23.31 -3.77
CA GLN A 80 -1.93 -22.67 -4.54
C GLN A 80 -2.18 -22.72 -6.06
N ASP A 81 -3.33 -22.23 -6.49
CA ASP A 81 -3.70 -22.13 -7.90
C ASP A 81 -3.31 -20.75 -8.46
N PHE A 82 -2.01 -20.57 -8.70
CA PHE A 82 -1.45 -19.34 -9.28
C PHE A 82 -2.09 -18.99 -10.63
N SER A 83 -2.44 -20.00 -11.43
CA SER A 83 -3.04 -19.76 -12.73
C SER A 83 -4.39 -19.05 -12.59
N LYS A 84 -5.29 -19.60 -11.79
CA LYS A 84 -6.63 -19.04 -11.60
C LYS A 84 -6.63 -17.73 -10.81
N LYS A 85 -5.76 -17.63 -9.78
CA LYS A 85 -5.82 -16.55 -8.80
C LYS A 85 -4.86 -15.39 -9.07
N PHE A 86 -3.95 -15.57 -10.03
CA PHE A 86 -2.98 -14.53 -10.40
C PHE A 86 -2.80 -14.41 -11.91
N GLU A 87 -2.36 -15.49 -12.60
CA GLU A 87 -1.94 -15.37 -14.01
C GLU A 87 -3.11 -14.98 -14.93
N GLN A 88 -4.26 -15.62 -14.78
CA GLN A 88 -5.44 -15.35 -15.62
C GLN A 88 -6.03 -13.97 -15.34
N PRO A 89 -6.31 -13.56 -14.08
CA PRO A 89 -6.81 -12.22 -13.81
C PRO A 89 -5.90 -11.10 -14.33
N TYR A 90 -4.59 -11.21 -14.13
CA TYR A 90 -3.62 -10.17 -14.49
C TYR A 90 -2.88 -10.41 -15.81
N LYS A 91 -3.34 -11.39 -16.64
CA LYS A 91 -2.65 -11.78 -17.87
C LYS A 91 -2.28 -10.60 -18.77
N ALA A 92 -3.20 -9.69 -19.01
CA ALA A 92 -2.97 -8.56 -19.90
C ALA A 92 -1.88 -7.60 -19.38
N LEU A 93 -1.82 -7.38 -18.05
CA LEU A 93 -0.74 -6.60 -17.42
C LEU A 93 0.60 -7.33 -17.46
N LEU A 94 0.60 -8.66 -17.24
CA LEU A 94 1.81 -9.48 -17.36
C LEU A 94 2.35 -9.50 -18.81
N ASP A 95 1.47 -9.59 -19.80
CA ASP A 95 1.83 -9.50 -21.23
C ASP A 95 2.40 -8.10 -21.56
N ALA A 96 1.88 -7.04 -20.94
CA ALA A 96 2.39 -5.67 -21.02
C ALA A 96 3.70 -5.45 -20.21
N LYS A 97 4.25 -6.51 -19.57
CA LYS A 97 5.49 -6.48 -18.78
C LYS A 97 5.40 -5.63 -17.51
N VAL A 98 4.20 -5.42 -16.98
CA VAL A 98 4.04 -4.85 -15.64
C VAL A 98 4.57 -5.84 -14.61
N MET A 99 5.48 -5.40 -13.76
CA MET A 99 6.05 -6.23 -12.69
C MET A 99 5.15 -6.23 -11.45
N PHE A 100 5.09 -7.34 -10.74
CA PHE A 100 4.36 -7.43 -9.47
C PHE A 100 5.36 -7.71 -8.35
N TYR A 101 5.42 -6.83 -7.35
CA TYR A 101 6.27 -6.98 -6.16
C TYR A 101 5.38 -7.32 -4.96
N ALA A 102 5.51 -8.54 -4.44
CA ALA A 102 4.64 -9.01 -3.37
C ALA A 102 5.30 -8.94 -1.99
N ALA A 103 4.51 -8.63 -0.97
CA ALA A 103 4.75 -9.06 0.41
C ALA A 103 3.94 -10.34 0.67
N LEU A 104 4.27 -11.09 1.72
CA LEU A 104 3.49 -12.24 2.15
C LEU A 104 2.46 -11.84 3.21
N GLY A 105 1.23 -12.33 3.05
CA GLY A 105 0.18 -12.25 4.05
C GLY A 105 0.05 -13.53 4.87
N ASN A 106 -0.86 -13.56 5.83
CA ASN A 106 -1.05 -14.70 6.72
C ASN A 106 -1.77 -15.91 6.04
N HIS A 107 -2.38 -15.71 4.90
CA HIS A 107 -2.96 -16.78 4.06
C HIS A 107 -2.00 -17.30 2.99
N ASP A 108 -0.86 -16.64 2.78
CA ASP A 108 0.12 -17.04 1.78
C ASP A 108 1.04 -18.18 2.27
N ASP A 109 1.41 -19.06 1.37
CA ASP A 109 2.46 -20.05 1.63
C ASP A 109 3.85 -19.39 1.57
N GLN A 110 4.73 -19.70 2.52
CA GLN A 110 6.09 -19.13 2.53
C GLN A 110 6.91 -19.43 1.27
N ASN A 111 6.57 -20.47 0.50
CA ASN A 111 7.23 -20.81 -0.76
C ASN A 111 6.78 -19.90 -1.92
N GLU A 112 5.74 -19.08 -1.75
CA GLU A 112 5.35 -18.08 -2.75
C GLU A 112 6.49 -17.10 -3.07
N LYS A 113 7.42 -16.88 -2.14
CA LYS A 113 8.67 -16.15 -2.40
C LYS A 113 9.51 -16.71 -3.56
N LEU A 114 9.31 -17.98 -3.92
CA LEU A 114 9.99 -18.65 -5.04
C LEU A 114 9.24 -18.49 -6.37
N TYR A 115 7.98 -18.02 -6.31
CA TYR A 115 7.17 -17.80 -7.49
C TYR A 115 7.66 -16.56 -8.23
N LYS A 116 8.31 -16.79 -9.39
CA LYS A 116 9.03 -15.74 -10.12
C LYS A 116 8.21 -14.47 -10.41
N PRO A 117 6.93 -14.56 -10.82
CA PRO A 117 6.14 -13.36 -11.10
C PRO A 117 5.92 -12.41 -9.91
N PHE A 118 6.12 -12.88 -8.67
CA PHE A 118 6.02 -12.03 -7.46
C PHE A 118 7.28 -11.21 -7.17
N ASN A 119 8.35 -11.40 -7.95
CA ASN A 119 9.61 -10.63 -7.87
C ASN A 119 10.24 -10.55 -6.48
N MET A 120 9.99 -11.52 -5.62
CA MET A 120 10.56 -11.59 -4.27
C MET A 120 12.00 -12.13 -4.26
N GLY A 121 12.46 -12.74 -5.35
CA GLY A 121 13.84 -13.26 -5.49
C GLY A 121 14.18 -14.37 -4.49
N GLY A 122 13.20 -15.14 -4.02
CA GLY A 122 13.35 -16.19 -3.03
C GLY A 122 13.48 -15.69 -1.58
N LYS A 123 13.20 -14.42 -1.31
CA LYS A 123 13.32 -13.79 0.02
C LYS A 123 11.94 -13.41 0.55
N GLN A 124 11.74 -13.55 1.86
CA GLN A 124 10.51 -13.12 2.53
C GLN A 124 10.45 -11.60 2.75
N TYR A 125 11.64 -10.98 2.87
CA TYR A 125 11.78 -9.52 2.93
C TYR A 125 12.92 -9.08 2.01
N TYR A 126 12.74 -7.94 1.35
CA TYR A 126 13.66 -7.44 0.35
C TYR A 126 13.49 -5.94 0.10
N THR A 127 14.41 -5.34 -0.63
CA THR A 127 14.31 -3.96 -1.08
C THR A 127 14.58 -3.88 -2.57
N PHE A 128 13.93 -2.93 -3.22
CA PHE A 128 14.24 -2.55 -4.60
C PHE A 128 14.18 -1.03 -4.75
N LYS A 129 14.82 -0.52 -5.78
CA LYS A 129 14.87 0.92 -6.04
C LYS A 129 14.45 1.21 -7.48
N THR A 130 13.67 2.27 -7.65
CA THR A 130 13.39 2.85 -8.96
C THR A 130 13.53 4.37 -8.85
N ASN A 131 14.38 4.96 -9.71
CA ASN A 131 14.78 6.37 -9.62
C ASN A 131 15.26 6.73 -8.19
N SER A 132 14.67 7.74 -7.57
CA SER A 132 14.96 8.20 -6.20
C SER A 132 13.98 7.61 -5.15
N VAL A 133 13.33 6.47 -5.44
CA VAL A 133 12.38 5.83 -4.53
C VAL A 133 12.89 4.44 -4.17
N ARG A 134 13.05 4.17 -2.88
CA ARG A 134 13.40 2.87 -2.35
C ARG A 134 12.20 2.26 -1.64
N PHE A 135 11.89 1.04 -2.02
CA PHE A 135 10.79 0.25 -1.48
C PHE A 135 11.34 -0.85 -0.58
N PHE A 136 10.66 -1.09 0.54
CA PHE A 136 11.00 -2.10 1.54
C PHE A 136 9.80 -3.02 1.70
N ALA A 137 9.91 -4.24 1.15
CA ALA A 137 8.97 -5.33 1.39
C ALA A 137 9.35 -6.03 2.69
N LEU A 138 8.41 -6.15 3.62
CA LEU A 138 8.65 -6.81 4.91
C LEU A 138 7.74 -8.03 5.07
N ASP A 139 8.23 -9.06 5.75
CA ASP A 139 7.40 -10.16 6.23
C ASP A 139 6.86 -9.82 7.61
N SER A 140 5.62 -9.36 7.66
CA SER A 140 4.95 -9.03 8.90
C SER A 140 4.37 -10.23 9.65
N ASN A 141 4.43 -11.45 9.07
CA ASN A 141 4.05 -12.67 9.78
C ASN A 141 5.12 -13.09 10.79
N TYR A 142 6.41 -12.84 10.46
CA TYR A 142 7.56 -13.29 11.25
C TYR A 142 8.62 -12.17 11.37
N MET A 143 8.34 -11.18 12.23
CA MET A 143 9.26 -10.08 12.46
C MET A 143 10.32 -10.48 13.51
N ASP A 144 11.42 -11.06 13.05
CA ASP A 144 12.53 -11.44 13.89
C ASP A 144 13.66 -10.40 13.93
N LYS A 145 14.65 -10.63 14.80
CA LYS A 145 15.81 -9.73 14.92
C LYS A 145 16.61 -9.65 13.62
N ALA A 146 16.71 -10.72 12.85
CA ALA A 146 17.49 -10.70 11.62
C ALA A 146 16.86 -9.80 10.57
N GLN A 147 15.55 -9.80 10.45
CA GLN A 147 14.80 -8.89 9.58
C GLN A 147 14.92 -7.43 10.06
N LEU A 148 14.83 -7.18 11.38
CA LEU A 148 14.97 -5.83 11.93
C LEU A 148 16.39 -5.26 11.71
N ASP A 149 17.45 -6.06 11.95
CA ASP A 149 18.84 -5.64 11.72
C ASP A 149 19.08 -5.35 10.22
N TRP A 150 18.53 -6.19 9.33
CA TRP A 150 18.59 -5.98 7.89
C TRP A 150 17.86 -4.68 7.49
N LEU A 151 16.64 -4.49 8.02
CA LEU A 151 15.82 -3.30 7.72
C LEU A 151 16.54 -2.02 8.14
N GLU A 152 17.08 -1.99 9.36
CA GLU A 152 17.84 -0.84 9.86
C GLU A 152 19.04 -0.49 8.96
N LYS A 153 19.80 -1.51 8.56
CA LYS A 153 20.93 -1.35 7.64
C LYS A 153 20.50 -0.79 6.29
N GLU A 154 19.43 -1.33 5.69
CA GLU A 154 18.95 -0.88 4.38
C GLU A 154 18.34 0.51 4.42
N LEU A 155 17.62 0.86 5.49
CA LEU A 155 17.08 2.20 5.72
C LEU A 155 18.23 3.22 5.86
N ALA A 156 19.26 2.92 6.65
CA ALA A 156 20.43 3.77 6.83
C ALA A 156 21.16 4.02 5.49
N ALA A 157 21.22 3.00 4.63
CA ALA A 157 21.88 3.10 3.32
C ALA A 157 21.06 3.84 2.26
N SER A 158 19.81 4.22 2.55
CA SER A 158 18.90 4.83 1.57
C SER A 158 19.12 6.33 1.36
N GLY A 159 19.86 6.99 2.24
CA GLY A 159 20.15 8.44 2.11
C GLY A 159 18.87 9.28 2.04
N SER A 160 18.81 10.17 1.04
CA SER A 160 17.70 11.09 0.80
C SER A 160 16.62 10.54 -0.15
N ASP A 161 16.68 9.25 -0.53
CA ASP A 161 15.63 8.63 -1.34
C ASP A 161 14.28 8.69 -0.61
N TRP A 162 13.18 8.68 -1.36
CA TRP A 162 11.90 8.30 -0.82
C TRP A 162 12.00 6.91 -0.21
N LYS A 163 11.50 6.73 1.01
CA LYS A 163 11.44 5.45 1.68
C LYS A 163 9.99 5.08 1.87
N ILE A 164 9.60 3.99 1.20
CA ILE A 164 8.24 3.45 1.22
C ILE A 164 8.32 2.01 1.72
N ALA A 165 7.67 1.72 2.84
CA ALA A 165 7.55 0.35 3.34
C ALA A 165 6.19 -0.25 2.95
N PHE A 166 6.17 -1.55 2.66
CA PHE A 166 4.93 -2.27 2.41
C PHE A 166 4.98 -3.69 2.98
N PHE A 167 3.90 -4.10 3.59
CA PHE A 167 3.73 -5.38 4.25
C PHE A 167 2.26 -5.65 4.52
N HIS A 168 1.92 -6.82 5.06
CA HIS A 168 0.53 -7.23 5.19
C HIS A 168 -0.20 -6.62 6.39
N HIS A 169 0.28 -6.84 7.63
CA HIS A 169 -0.44 -6.44 8.84
C HIS A 169 -0.29 -4.95 9.16
N PRO A 170 -1.36 -4.16 9.24
CA PRO A 170 -1.27 -2.71 9.42
C PRO A 170 -0.80 -2.33 10.83
N LEU A 171 0.12 -1.35 10.94
CA LEU A 171 0.53 -0.79 12.23
C LEU A 171 -0.60 0.04 12.86
N TYR A 172 -1.41 0.66 12.02
CA TYR A 172 -2.57 1.45 12.38
C TYR A 172 -3.76 1.04 11.54
N SER A 173 -4.88 0.78 12.16
CA SER A 173 -6.17 0.49 11.51
C SER A 173 -7.31 0.86 12.45
N THR A 174 -8.43 1.27 11.89
CA THR A 174 -9.70 1.41 12.60
C THR A 174 -10.66 0.25 12.34
N GLY A 175 -10.19 -0.84 11.73
CA GLY A 175 -10.95 -2.07 11.53
C GLY A 175 -11.42 -2.68 12.85
N LYS A 176 -12.65 -3.22 12.83
CA LYS A 176 -13.25 -3.86 14.00
C LYS A 176 -12.78 -5.30 14.16
N THR A 177 -12.45 -5.96 13.05
CA THR A 177 -12.12 -7.39 13.06
C THR A 177 -10.70 -7.65 13.49
N HIS A 178 -9.71 -6.97 12.93
CA HIS A 178 -8.30 -7.18 13.27
C HIS A 178 -7.71 -5.96 13.97
N GLY A 179 -7.91 -4.75 13.42
CA GLY A 179 -7.39 -3.51 13.99
C GLY A 179 -5.88 -3.34 13.81
N SER A 180 -5.29 -2.51 14.67
CA SER A 180 -3.86 -2.18 14.62
C SER A 180 -2.98 -3.31 15.15
N SER A 181 -1.90 -3.64 14.44
CA SER A 181 -0.87 -4.58 14.91
C SER A 181 0.11 -3.88 15.86
N LEU A 182 -0.25 -3.82 17.16
CA LEU A 182 0.46 -3.03 18.16
C LEU A 182 1.90 -3.52 18.39
N ASP A 183 2.15 -4.82 18.32
CA ASP A 183 3.48 -5.37 18.55
C ASP A 183 4.41 -5.09 17.37
N LEU A 184 3.93 -5.20 16.13
CA LEU A 184 4.68 -4.76 14.96
C LEU A 184 4.97 -3.26 15.02
N ARG A 185 4.00 -2.45 15.45
CA ARG A 185 4.18 -1.00 15.58
C ARG A 185 5.32 -0.66 16.54
N LYS A 186 5.38 -1.32 17.71
CA LYS A 186 6.48 -1.13 18.68
C LYS A 186 7.86 -1.42 18.10
N LEU A 187 7.96 -2.38 17.16
CA LEU A 187 9.21 -2.78 16.54
C LEU A 187 9.59 -1.89 15.36
N LEU A 188 8.64 -1.57 14.48
CA LEU A 188 8.91 -0.94 13.19
C LEU A 188 8.85 0.59 13.24
N GLU A 189 7.90 1.19 13.96
CA GLU A 189 7.71 2.63 13.95
C GLU A 189 8.94 3.41 14.44
N PRO A 190 9.69 2.99 15.49
CA PRO A 190 10.91 3.68 15.88
C PRO A 190 11.98 3.71 14.76
N LEU A 191 12.10 2.63 13.98
CA LEU A 191 13.00 2.59 12.82
C LEU A 191 12.49 3.48 11.70
N PHE A 192 11.20 3.45 11.41
CA PHE A 192 10.59 4.27 10.37
C PHE A 192 10.74 5.77 10.65
N VAL A 193 10.53 6.20 11.91
CA VAL A 193 10.74 7.57 12.35
C VAL A 193 12.23 7.96 12.27
N LYS A 194 13.12 7.11 12.78
CA LYS A 194 14.59 7.35 12.79
C LYS A 194 15.15 7.58 11.40
N TYR A 195 14.64 6.90 10.40
CA TYR A 195 15.16 6.91 9.04
C TYR A 195 14.26 7.59 8.00
N ASP A 196 13.28 8.38 8.44
CA ASP A 196 12.39 9.20 7.59
C ASP A 196 11.62 8.37 6.54
N VAL A 197 11.05 7.24 6.95
CA VAL A 197 10.08 6.53 6.10
C VAL A 197 8.86 7.43 5.92
N SER A 198 8.52 7.73 4.68
CA SER A 198 7.47 8.72 4.37
C SER A 198 6.08 8.09 4.26
N VAL A 199 6.01 6.85 3.76
CA VAL A 199 4.74 6.17 3.48
C VAL A 199 4.83 4.70 3.83
N VAL A 200 3.75 4.18 4.40
CA VAL A 200 3.55 2.76 4.67
C VAL A 200 2.25 2.30 4.03
N PHE A 201 2.31 1.23 3.24
CA PHE A 201 1.15 0.53 2.70
C PHE A 201 0.97 -0.82 3.38
N ALA A 202 -0.27 -1.14 3.77
CA ALA A 202 -0.64 -2.43 4.36
C ALA A 202 -1.93 -2.99 3.75
N GLY A 203 -2.12 -4.32 3.88
CA GLY A 203 -3.33 -5.06 3.55
C GLY A 203 -4.05 -5.54 4.81
N HIS A 204 -4.47 -6.84 4.81
CA HIS A 204 -5.06 -7.58 5.93
C HIS A 204 -6.48 -7.13 6.31
N GLU A 205 -6.75 -5.86 6.35
CA GLU A 205 -8.07 -5.30 6.50
C GLU A 205 -8.72 -5.15 5.12
N HIS A 206 -9.80 -5.85 4.90
CA HIS A 206 -10.43 -5.98 3.58
C HIS A 206 -11.24 -4.74 3.20
N PHE A 207 -10.60 -3.56 3.27
CA PHE A 207 -11.15 -2.26 2.91
C PHE A 207 -10.04 -1.28 2.49
N TYR A 208 -10.42 -0.08 2.10
CA TYR A 208 -9.51 1.04 1.93
C TYR A 208 -9.55 1.96 3.15
N GLU A 209 -8.39 2.32 3.70
CA GLU A 209 -8.28 3.32 4.74
C GLU A 209 -7.02 4.17 4.55
N ARG A 210 -7.18 5.47 4.69
CA ARG A 210 -6.07 6.40 4.88
C ARG A 210 -6.15 6.99 6.27
N LEU A 211 -5.07 6.84 7.02
CA LEU A 211 -4.95 7.40 8.36
C LEU A 211 -4.49 8.85 8.27
N LYS A 212 -4.78 9.65 9.31
CA LYS A 212 -4.04 10.88 9.54
C LYS A 212 -2.57 10.52 9.76
N PRO A 213 -1.60 11.34 9.33
CA PRO A 213 -0.19 11.02 9.54
C PRO A 213 0.12 10.75 11.01
N GLN A 214 0.83 9.65 11.28
CA GLN A 214 1.30 9.29 12.61
C GLN A 214 2.82 9.47 12.65
N GLN A 215 3.34 10.22 13.60
CA GLN A 215 4.77 10.58 13.69
C GLN A 215 5.32 11.17 12.37
N GLY A 216 4.48 11.85 11.59
CA GLY A 216 4.83 12.38 10.27
C GLY A 216 4.71 11.37 9.11
N ILE A 217 4.57 10.09 9.38
CA ILE A 217 4.47 9.02 8.39
C ILE A 217 3.01 8.88 7.91
N GLN A 218 2.80 8.78 6.61
CA GLN A 218 1.49 8.50 6.04
C GLN A 218 1.25 6.98 5.95
N TYR A 219 0.18 6.51 6.55
CA TYR A 219 -0.25 5.11 6.52
C TYR A 219 -1.48 4.94 5.65
N PHE A 220 -1.46 3.87 4.83
CA PHE A 220 -2.59 3.43 4.02
C PHE A 220 -2.86 1.95 4.24
N ILE A 221 -4.13 1.60 4.22
CA ILE A 221 -4.60 0.23 4.04
C ILE A 221 -5.28 0.16 2.67
N SER A 222 -4.89 -0.81 1.85
CA SER A 222 -5.47 -1.08 0.53
C SER A 222 -5.67 -2.59 0.36
N GLY A 223 -6.43 -3.21 1.28
CA GLY A 223 -6.65 -4.64 1.36
C GLY A 223 -7.98 -5.11 0.74
N ALA A 224 -8.53 -4.34 -0.20
CA ALA A 224 -9.77 -4.71 -0.87
C ALA A 224 -9.57 -5.05 -2.36
N GLY A 225 -8.43 -5.67 -2.72
CA GLY A 225 -8.10 -6.04 -4.09
C GLY A 225 -8.92 -7.23 -4.65
N GLY A 226 -9.50 -8.03 -3.78
CA GLY A 226 -10.37 -9.16 -4.11
C GLY A 226 -11.36 -9.41 -2.99
N GLN A 227 -10.88 -9.50 -1.75
CA GLN A 227 -11.71 -9.59 -0.56
C GLN A 227 -12.40 -8.25 -0.26
N LEU A 228 -13.51 -8.32 0.51
CA LEU A 228 -14.21 -7.14 1.03
C LEU A 228 -14.88 -7.50 2.35
N ARG A 229 -14.78 -6.60 3.33
CA ARG A 229 -15.48 -6.72 4.61
C ARG A 229 -16.27 -5.44 4.86
N SER A 230 -17.49 -5.40 4.29
CA SER A 230 -18.38 -4.25 4.42
C SER A 230 -18.83 -4.03 5.87
N GLY A 231 -18.85 -2.76 6.31
CA GLY A 231 -19.26 -2.38 7.65
C GLY A 231 -18.20 -2.61 8.74
N ASP A 232 -16.96 -2.98 8.36
CA ASP A 232 -15.90 -3.30 9.32
C ASP A 232 -15.13 -2.06 9.81
N ILE A 233 -15.21 -0.95 9.11
CA ILE A 233 -14.55 0.29 9.53
C ILE A 233 -15.25 0.89 10.75
N ASN A 234 -14.48 1.13 11.81
CA ASN A 234 -14.89 1.95 12.93
C ASN A 234 -14.44 3.41 12.65
N ARG A 235 -15.41 4.28 12.34
CA ARG A 235 -15.14 5.65 11.89
C ARG A 235 -14.71 6.55 13.03
N THR A 236 -13.51 6.30 13.56
CA THR A 236 -12.90 7.01 14.71
C THR A 236 -11.49 7.49 14.35
N GLU A 237 -10.86 8.23 15.26
CA GLU A 237 -9.44 8.55 15.13
C GLU A 237 -8.58 7.26 15.15
N PRO A 238 -7.49 7.19 14.37
CA PRO A 238 -6.89 8.26 13.57
C PRO A 238 -7.30 8.25 12.08
N MET A 239 -8.45 7.71 11.70
CA MET A 239 -8.90 7.64 10.30
C MET A 239 -9.06 9.05 9.70
N ALA A 240 -8.54 9.24 8.50
CA ALA A 240 -8.81 10.41 7.67
C ALA A 240 -9.89 10.10 6.62
N VAL A 241 -9.76 8.98 5.91
CA VAL A 241 -10.73 8.48 4.92
C VAL A 241 -10.83 6.97 5.05
N GLY A 242 -12.04 6.42 5.02
CA GLY A 242 -12.30 4.99 5.03
C GLY A 242 -13.42 4.61 4.05
N PHE A 243 -13.21 3.52 3.31
CA PHE A 243 -14.17 3.01 2.33
C PHE A 243 -14.20 1.47 2.35
N ASP A 244 -15.37 0.91 2.66
CA ASP A 244 -15.63 -0.52 2.83
C ASP A 244 -16.90 -0.99 2.09
N GLN A 245 -17.30 -0.29 1.02
CA GLN A 245 -18.56 -0.58 0.32
C GLN A 245 -18.34 -1.34 -1.01
N ASP A 246 -17.11 -1.38 -1.50
CA ASP A 246 -16.74 -2.07 -2.74
C ASP A 246 -15.22 -2.35 -2.75
N GLN A 247 -14.79 -3.30 -3.56
CA GLN A 247 -13.36 -3.54 -3.80
C GLN A 247 -12.71 -2.30 -4.41
N SER A 248 -11.41 -2.16 -4.11
CA SER A 248 -10.64 -0.99 -4.54
C SER A 248 -9.15 -1.27 -4.68
N PHE A 249 -8.46 -0.39 -5.36
CA PHE A 249 -7.01 -0.33 -5.51
C PHE A 249 -6.55 1.12 -5.52
N MET A 250 -5.26 1.34 -5.41
CA MET A 250 -4.67 2.67 -5.52
C MET A 250 -3.79 2.79 -6.77
N LEU A 251 -3.78 4.00 -7.35
CA LEU A 251 -2.77 4.45 -8.29
C LEU A 251 -1.92 5.52 -7.61
N VAL A 252 -0.61 5.45 -7.81
CA VAL A 252 0.35 6.33 -7.17
C VAL A 252 1.36 6.85 -8.19
N GLU A 253 1.65 8.15 -8.12
CA GLU A 253 2.68 8.80 -8.92
C GLU A 253 3.59 9.64 -8.04
N ILE A 254 4.91 9.44 -8.14
CA ILE A 254 5.90 10.24 -7.41
C ILE A 254 6.65 11.12 -8.37
N VAL A 255 6.57 12.44 -8.13
CA VAL A 255 7.21 13.50 -8.90
C VAL A 255 8.08 14.32 -7.95
N GLY A 256 9.39 14.18 -8.03
CA GLY A 256 10.31 14.88 -7.13
C GLY A 256 10.03 14.57 -5.66
N LYS A 257 9.65 15.58 -4.89
CA LYS A 257 9.33 15.45 -3.46
C LYS A 257 7.83 15.28 -3.17
N GLU A 258 7.02 15.02 -4.17
CA GLU A 258 5.57 14.85 -4.00
C GLU A 258 5.12 13.47 -4.48
N LEU A 259 4.30 12.83 -3.67
CA LEU A 259 3.59 11.60 -3.98
C LEU A 259 2.10 11.95 -4.13
N PHE A 260 1.58 11.71 -5.31
CA PHE A 260 0.16 11.84 -5.64
C PHE A 260 -0.48 10.47 -5.63
N PHE A 261 -1.70 10.37 -5.10
CA PHE A 261 -2.43 9.11 -5.05
C PHE A 261 -3.90 9.29 -5.39
N GLN A 262 -4.49 8.21 -5.89
CA GLN A 262 -5.92 8.09 -6.15
C GLN A 262 -6.37 6.66 -5.82
N ALA A 263 -7.33 6.51 -4.91
CA ALA A 263 -7.98 5.24 -4.58
C ALA A 263 -9.27 5.11 -5.40
N ILE A 264 -9.43 3.96 -6.06
CA ILE A 264 -10.43 3.73 -7.10
C ILE A 264 -11.13 2.40 -6.84
N THR A 265 -12.46 2.39 -6.91
CA THR A 265 -13.25 1.16 -6.77
C THR A 265 -13.19 0.31 -8.05
N ARG A 266 -13.61 -0.97 -7.95
CA ARG A 266 -13.78 -1.85 -9.13
C ARG A 266 -14.78 -1.28 -10.16
N GLY A 267 -15.70 -0.43 -9.74
CA GLY A 267 -16.62 0.31 -10.62
C GLY A 267 -16.03 1.58 -11.22
N GLY A 268 -14.76 1.90 -10.96
CA GLY A 268 -14.07 3.08 -11.50
C GLY A 268 -14.34 4.39 -10.73
N LYS A 269 -15.04 4.34 -9.58
CA LYS A 269 -15.30 5.53 -8.76
C LYS A 269 -14.08 5.86 -7.90
N THR A 270 -13.63 7.12 -7.90
CA THR A 270 -12.63 7.61 -6.94
C THR A 270 -13.24 7.79 -5.56
N VAL A 271 -12.64 7.20 -4.55
CA VAL A 271 -13.08 7.26 -3.15
C VAL A 271 -12.18 8.13 -2.29
N ASP A 272 -10.91 8.28 -2.69
CA ASP A 272 -9.95 9.16 -2.05
C ASP A 272 -8.87 9.60 -3.04
N ARG A 273 -8.26 10.76 -2.80
CA ARG A 273 -7.14 11.28 -3.56
C ARG A 273 -6.40 12.34 -2.76
N GLY A 274 -5.14 12.54 -3.05
CA GLY A 274 -4.36 13.59 -2.37
C GLY A 274 -2.91 13.61 -2.79
N THR A 275 -2.17 14.45 -2.07
CA THR A 275 -0.73 14.63 -2.24
C THR A 275 -0.05 14.52 -0.88
N ILE A 276 1.12 13.87 -0.86
CA ILE A 276 1.99 13.74 0.32
C ILE A 276 3.34 14.31 -0.07
N THR A 277 3.87 15.20 0.76
CA THR A 277 5.23 15.71 0.61
C THR A 277 6.20 14.79 1.33
N GLN A 278 7.33 14.48 0.69
CA GLN A 278 8.41 13.70 1.30
C GLN A 278 8.86 14.36 2.60
N LEU A 279 9.00 13.58 3.68
CA LEU A 279 9.62 14.05 4.91
C LEU A 279 11.04 14.52 4.62
N GLU A 280 11.41 15.71 5.09
CA GLU A 280 12.80 16.13 5.05
C GLU A 280 13.59 15.31 6.08
N ALA A 281 14.75 14.79 5.64
CA ALA A 281 15.61 14.01 6.52
C ALA A 281 15.85 14.77 7.82
N HIS A 282 15.55 14.16 8.95
CA HIS A 282 15.91 14.68 10.24
C HIS A 282 17.45 14.78 10.26
N LYS A 283 17.99 16.01 10.27
CA LYS A 283 19.40 16.20 10.54
C LYS A 283 19.64 15.65 11.94
N VAL A 284 20.22 14.46 12.03
CA VAL A 284 20.75 13.95 13.29
C VAL A 284 21.86 14.92 13.66
N VAL A 285 21.53 15.91 14.49
CA VAL A 285 22.55 16.71 15.16
C VAL A 285 23.21 15.74 16.11
N ALA A 286 24.38 15.24 15.71
CA ALA A 286 25.21 14.44 16.58
C ALA A 286 25.39 15.25 17.88
N SER A 287 24.75 14.78 18.95
CA SER A 287 25.01 15.37 20.27
C SER A 287 26.52 15.31 20.49
N PRO A 288 27.18 16.41 20.85
CA PRO A 288 28.59 16.38 21.14
C PRO A 288 28.83 15.34 22.24
N VAL A 289 29.71 14.39 21.97
CA VAL A 289 30.20 13.46 22.98
C VAL A 289 30.80 14.30 24.08
N VAL A 290 30.10 14.47 25.18
CA VAL A 290 30.65 15.07 26.40
C VAL A 290 31.65 14.04 26.94
N THR A 291 32.89 14.14 26.55
CA THR A 291 34.00 13.47 27.21
C THR A 291 34.13 14.10 28.60
N SER A 292 33.47 13.49 29.59
CA SER A 292 33.71 13.81 30.99
C SER A 292 35.11 13.30 31.34
N THR A 293 36.12 14.17 31.23
CA THR A 293 37.39 13.98 31.92
C THR A 293 37.13 14.20 33.42
N GLN A 294 36.65 13.17 34.08
CA GLN A 294 36.65 13.13 35.53
C GLN A 294 38.10 12.89 35.94
N ALA A 295 38.74 13.95 36.42
CA ALA A 295 40.03 13.85 37.07
C ALA A 295 39.94 12.94 38.31
N ALA A 296 40.82 11.95 38.38
CA ALA A 296 40.88 11.07 39.53
C ALA A 296 41.19 11.89 40.81
N PRO A 297 40.55 11.56 41.95
CA PRO A 297 40.85 12.26 43.21
C PRO A 297 42.31 11.95 43.64
N PRO A 298 42.99 12.93 44.29
CA PRO A 298 44.35 12.73 44.74
C PRO A 298 44.44 11.64 45.82
N PRO A 299 45.54 10.92 45.91
CA PRO A 299 45.73 9.83 46.90
C PRO A 299 45.68 10.41 48.32
N ALA A 300 45.00 9.67 49.20
CA ALA A 300 44.93 10.00 50.64
C ALA A 300 46.29 9.98 51.28
N GLN A 301 46.65 11.02 52.04
CA GLN A 301 47.84 11.07 52.87
C GLN A 301 47.70 10.13 54.09
N PRO A 302 48.77 9.44 54.50
CA PRO A 302 48.76 8.59 55.69
C PRO A 302 48.64 9.45 56.97
N THR A 303 47.61 9.16 57.76
CA THR A 303 47.47 9.70 59.14
C THR A 303 48.51 9.08 60.05
N ALA A 304 49.36 9.91 60.66
CA ALA A 304 50.21 9.47 61.76
C ALA A 304 49.37 9.22 63.01
N VAL A 305 49.63 8.08 63.61
CA VAL A 305 49.06 7.68 64.92
C VAL A 305 50.08 7.99 65.99
N PRO A 306 49.66 8.55 67.17
CA PRO A 306 50.58 8.91 68.23
C PRO A 306 51.17 7.73 68.96
#